data_e5a65b84ecbf9898b37219f164484f5a
#
_entry.id   e5a65b84ecbf9898b37219f164484f5a
#
_cell.length_a   1.000
_cell.length_b   1.000
_cell.length_c   1.000
_cell.angle_alpha   90.00
_cell.angle_beta   90.00
_cell.angle_gamma   90.00
#
_symmetry.space_group_name_H-M   'P 1'
#
loop_
_entity.id
_entity.type
_entity.pdbx_description
1 polymer ?
#
loop_
_entity_poly.entity_id
_entity_poly.type
_entity_poly.pdbx_seq_one_letter_code
_entity_poly.pdbx_strand_id
1 'polypeptide(L)'
;MIWTKKKALSLFAVISVVIGMGMLSGFSSSDSLSSTPTSEKADLVIYGKIFTSEGNQIVEAFAVKDGKYVYVGDKAGAEAFVEEGKTEVIDYSGKGLVMPSCGNGHAHYSMAYAINTVGTVLEMTDHVDKFFNEIVPAAVKKAKETGATIVYGHGWDQMIYPKDLNYRKKLDAICSDIPIFFSDEEGHKGVANTNLLVKAGIMKADGTPLKTDIRGGEVVLDAHGIPTGYLKEQAGTYVRSFIDNEKLFSVDIAKQNMASIQEQLLKEGYTMYLDGWANYFFNENFYKAAHEMDQAGNMHFVLGTAYEIESWMDVDAVLAKAADCKKYASTRVKPNWIKLFMDGTVESGTGFVDPLYPDGHQGISNWSEDELTGMTRKANAKGITMHVHVMGNKGVTRIVNAFVNGGKDEMRNTLVHVYKADAADFQRMADHHIYVTSGMLWHHVTDEAQALYMRDHPEGMKDKGYPMKSFFDYGINVSSHTDYPAVSASPDDPFGVMEITQTGDYHAEVGKPWWTEECITREQALYALTLGVAKQMFLENERGSIKAGKYADFLLVNKDVLTCPVKEIHEAKPAATYFEGKKVFSM
;
A
#
# COMPACT_ATOMS: atom_id res chain seq x y z
N MET A 1 43.13 -14.17 -41.30
CA MET A 1 42.59 -14.16 -42.67
C MET A 1 41.30 -13.32 -42.59
N ILE A 2 41.41 -12.03 -42.82
CA ILE A 2 41.29 -11.29 -44.10
C ILE A 2 39.82 -11.31 -44.58
N TRP A 3 39.18 -10.15 -44.36
CA TRP A 3 38.43 -9.26 -45.24
C TRP A 3 37.00 -9.76 -45.67
N THR A 4 35.99 -8.93 -45.79
CA THR A 4 35.83 -7.55 -46.33
C THR A 4 34.50 -6.91 -45.91
N LYS A 5 34.53 -5.57 -45.80
CA LYS A 5 33.41 -4.63 -45.74
C LYS A 5 32.59 -4.60 -47.05
N LYS A 6 31.28 -4.33 -46.97
CA LYS A 6 30.58 -3.53 -48.01
C LYS A 6 29.56 -2.60 -47.41
N LYS A 7 29.67 -1.33 -47.76
CA LYS A 7 28.73 -0.21 -47.59
C LYS A 7 27.68 -0.23 -48.67
N ALA A 8 26.48 0.33 -48.38
CA ALA A 8 25.62 1.10 -49.32
C ALA A 8 24.60 1.85 -48.45
N LEU A 9 24.68 3.10 -48.27
CA LEU A 9 24.19 4.29 -48.99
C LEU A 9 22.67 4.40 -49.11
N SER A 10 22.15 5.28 -48.28
CA SER A 10 21.21 6.42 -48.38
C SER A 10 20.18 6.46 -49.51
N LEU A 11 18.96 6.83 -49.16
CA LEU A 11 18.10 7.68 -49.99
C LEU A 11 17.29 8.65 -49.11
N PHE A 12 17.64 9.94 -49.19
CA PHE A 12 16.85 11.07 -48.70
C PHE A 12 15.80 11.40 -49.77
N ALA A 13 14.53 11.56 -49.39
CA ALA A 13 13.51 12.17 -50.21
C ALA A 13 13.21 13.58 -49.65
N VAL A 14 13.58 14.59 -50.41
CA VAL A 14 13.27 15.99 -50.20
C VAL A 14 11.92 16.26 -50.82
N ILE A 15 10.98 16.82 -50.09
CA ILE A 15 9.75 17.41 -50.63
C ILE A 15 9.84 18.94 -50.50
N SER A 16 9.84 19.58 -51.65
CA SER A 16 9.95 21.03 -51.85
C SER A 16 8.62 21.73 -51.57
N VAL A 17 8.71 22.83 -50.82
CA VAL A 17 7.63 23.78 -50.58
C VAL A 17 7.60 24.77 -51.74
N VAL A 18 6.44 24.94 -52.39
CA VAL A 18 6.18 25.98 -53.39
C VAL A 18 5.66 27.23 -52.66
N ILE A 19 6.40 28.33 -52.80
CA ILE A 19 6.01 29.67 -52.35
C ILE A 19 5.20 30.32 -53.47
N GLY A 20 3.95 30.68 -53.18
CA GLY A 20 3.15 31.56 -54.05
C GLY A 20 3.12 32.96 -53.45
N MET A 21 3.74 33.93 -54.16
CA MET A 21 3.60 35.36 -53.90
C MET A 21 2.29 35.87 -54.49
N GLY A 22 1.48 36.55 -53.70
CA GLY A 22 0.34 37.34 -54.13
C GLY A 22 0.34 38.69 -53.43
N MET A 23 0.23 39.74 -54.25
CA MET A 23 0.51 41.15 -53.95
C MET A 23 -0.46 41.82 -52.95
N LEU A 24 0.10 42.86 -52.32
CA LEU A 24 -0.52 43.88 -51.46
C LEU A 24 -1.73 44.58 -52.09
N SER A 25 -2.73 44.86 -51.28
CA SER A 25 -3.45 46.13 -51.26
C SER A 25 -3.84 46.44 -49.81
N GLY A 26 -3.41 47.61 -49.37
CA GLY A 26 -3.59 48.08 -48.03
C GLY A 26 -4.99 48.52 -47.67
N PHE A 27 -5.38 48.34 -46.45
CA PHE A 27 -6.29 49.23 -45.71
C PHE A 27 -5.83 49.33 -44.27
N SER A 28 -5.55 50.57 -43.90
CA SER A 28 -5.29 50.99 -42.52
C SER A 28 -6.61 51.02 -41.77
N SER A 29 -6.70 50.30 -40.67
CA SER A 29 -7.49 50.68 -39.50
C SER A 29 -6.88 50.06 -38.25
N SER A 30 -6.38 50.93 -37.43
CA SER A 30 -5.96 50.68 -36.07
C SER A 30 -7.17 50.31 -35.21
N ASP A 31 -7.28 49.03 -34.86
CA ASP A 31 -7.98 48.60 -33.64
C ASP A 31 -7.17 47.48 -33.03
N SER A 32 -6.32 47.88 -32.11
CA SER A 32 -5.64 46.97 -31.19
C SER A 32 -6.64 46.52 -30.10
N LEU A 33 -7.47 45.54 -30.46
CA LEU A 33 -8.13 44.72 -29.43
C LEU A 33 -7.15 43.65 -28.98
N SER A 34 -6.34 44.02 -28.00
CA SER A 34 -5.69 43.07 -27.08
C SER A 34 -6.81 42.36 -26.30
N SER A 35 -7.37 41.31 -26.87
CA SER A 35 -8.16 40.37 -26.10
C SER A 35 -7.19 39.56 -25.25
N THR A 36 -6.84 40.10 -24.10
CA THR A 36 -6.36 39.25 -22.99
C THR A 36 -7.38 38.12 -22.83
N PRO A 37 -7.00 36.84 -22.86
CA PRO A 37 -7.94 35.78 -22.54
C PRO A 37 -8.51 36.11 -21.17
N THR A 38 -9.81 36.37 -21.07
CA THR A 38 -10.47 36.49 -19.77
C THR A 38 -10.33 35.15 -19.09
N SER A 39 -9.34 35.04 -18.19
CA SER A 39 -9.18 33.83 -17.35
C SER A 39 -10.49 33.62 -16.60
N GLU A 40 -11.09 32.45 -16.78
CA GLU A 40 -12.28 32.07 -16.02
C GLU A 40 -11.95 32.19 -14.52
N LYS A 41 -12.83 32.84 -13.73
CA LYS A 41 -12.57 33.11 -12.32
C LYS A 41 -12.60 31.84 -11.49
N ALA A 42 -11.68 31.75 -10.54
CA ALA A 42 -11.52 30.59 -9.67
C ALA A 42 -12.58 30.52 -8.55
N ASP A 43 -12.84 29.31 -8.08
CA ASP A 43 -13.61 29.09 -6.87
C ASP A 43 -12.75 29.29 -5.62
N LEU A 44 -11.45 28.93 -5.69
CA LEU A 44 -10.48 29.00 -4.60
C LEU A 44 -9.12 29.45 -5.14
N VAL A 45 -8.45 30.35 -4.39
CA VAL A 45 -7.05 30.74 -4.60
C VAL A 45 -6.28 30.55 -3.31
N ILE A 46 -5.13 29.89 -3.39
CA ILE A 46 -4.21 29.67 -2.25
C ILE A 46 -2.92 30.44 -2.52
N TYR A 47 -2.48 31.19 -1.52
CA TYR A 47 -1.15 31.79 -1.45
C TYR A 47 -0.33 31.11 -0.34
N GLY A 48 0.97 30.90 -0.56
CA GLY A 48 1.87 30.31 0.44
C GLY A 48 3.15 29.74 -0.16
N LYS A 49 3.92 29.06 0.67
CA LYS A 49 5.00 28.21 0.20
C LYS A 49 4.38 26.87 -0.27
N ILE A 50 4.43 26.60 -1.55
CA ILE A 50 3.73 25.46 -2.18
C ILE A 50 4.74 24.52 -2.82
N PHE A 51 4.87 23.31 -2.27
CA PHE A 51 5.62 22.22 -2.89
C PHE A 51 4.73 21.49 -3.89
N THR A 52 5.16 21.40 -5.15
CA THR A 52 4.29 20.89 -6.22
C THR A 52 4.36 19.38 -6.45
N SER A 53 5.44 18.72 -6.01
CA SER A 53 5.81 17.33 -6.40
C SER A 53 6.08 17.15 -7.91
N GLU A 54 6.16 18.23 -8.69
CA GLU A 54 6.56 18.23 -10.09
C GLU A 54 8.01 18.76 -10.19
N GLY A 55 8.99 17.86 -10.27
CA GLY A 55 10.42 18.24 -10.32
C GLY A 55 10.90 19.05 -9.11
N ASN A 56 10.28 18.85 -7.94
CA ASN A 56 10.58 19.52 -6.67
C ASN A 56 10.40 21.05 -6.70
N GLN A 57 9.53 21.55 -7.58
CA GLN A 57 9.27 22.99 -7.70
C GLN A 57 8.53 23.53 -6.48
N ILE A 58 8.96 24.72 -6.03
CA ILE A 58 8.26 25.55 -5.05
C ILE A 58 7.64 26.73 -5.80
N VAL A 59 6.34 26.95 -5.59
CA VAL A 59 5.60 28.07 -6.15
C VAL A 59 4.92 28.89 -5.06
N GLU A 60 4.37 30.06 -5.41
CA GLU A 60 3.78 31.01 -4.44
C GLU A 60 2.26 30.92 -4.38
N ALA A 61 1.62 30.40 -5.43
CA ALA A 61 0.17 30.39 -5.53
C ALA A 61 -0.35 29.33 -6.50
N PHE A 62 -1.63 28.97 -6.30
CA PHE A 62 -2.44 28.32 -7.32
C PHE A 62 -3.90 28.78 -7.24
N ALA A 63 -4.63 28.59 -8.36
CA ALA A 63 -6.05 28.81 -8.46
C ALA A 63 -6.78 27.51 -8.84
N VAL A 64 -7.97 27.30 -8.25
CA VAL A 64 -8.81 26.11 -8.44
C VAL A 64 -10.16 26.53 -9.01
N LYS A 65 -10.61 25.81 -10.05
CA LYS A 65 -11.94 25.93 -10.64
C LYS A 65 -12.52 24.54 -10.89
N ASP A 66 -13.78 24.33 -10.50
CA ASP A 66 -14.48 23.05 -10.67
C ASP A 66 -13.65 21.83 -10.20
N GLY A 67 -12.98 21.99 -9.06
CA GLY A 67 -12.18 20.94 -8.44
C GLY A 67 -10.80 20.68 -9.06
N LYS A 68 -10.37 21.49 -10.04
CA LYS A 68 -9.07 21.34 -10.71
C LYS A 68 -8.21 22.58 -10.61
N TYR A 69 -6.88 22.38 -10.58
CA TYR A 69 -5.94 23.48 -10.72
C TYR A 69 -6.06 24.12 -12.12
N VAL A 70 -6.39 25.40 -12.18
CA VAL A 70 -6.42 26.19 -13.44
C VAL A 70 -5.20 27.09 -13.59
N TYR A 71 -4.49 27.35 -12.49
CA TYR A 71 -3.24 28.08 -12.46
C TYR A 71 -2.34 27.54 -11.36
N VAL A 72 -1.03 27.49 -11.62
CA VAL A 72 0.02 27.15 -10.62
C VAL A 72 1.23 28.01 -10.97
N GLY A 73 1.70 28.88 -10.02
CA GLY A 73 2.80 29.78 -10.29
C GLY A 73 3.01 30.84 -9.22
N ASP A 74 3.28 32.07 -9.63
CA ASP A 74 3.48 33.21 -8.76
C ASP A 74 2.15 33.82 -8.24
N LYS A 75 2.27 34.66 -7.23
CA LYS A 75 1.13 35.34 -6.61
C LYS A 75 0.42 36.29 -7.60
N ALA A 76 1.19 37.03 -8.39
CA ALA A 76 0.66 38.02 -9.32
C ALA A 76 -0.20 37.37 -10.42
N GLY A 77 0.24 36.21 -10.94
CA GLY A 77 -0.54 35.44 -11.92
C GLY A 77 -1.83 34.87 -11.32
N ALA A 78 -1.81 34.44 -10.04
CA ALA A 78 -3.00 33.92 -9.36
C ALA A 78 -4.06 35.02 -9.08
N GLU A 79 -3.65 36.26 -8.86
CA GLU A 79 -4.57 37.39 -8.66
C GLU A 79 -5.53 37.59 -9.86
N ALA A 80 -5.10 37.26 -11.07
CA ALA A 80 -5.95 37.33 -12.26
C ALA A 80 -7.18 36.43 -12.20
N PHE A 81 -7.17 35.38 -11.35
CA PHE A 81 -8.27 34.43 -11.16
C PHE A 81 -9.22 34.81 -10.03
N VAL A 82 -8.90 35.82 -9.22
CA VAL A 82 -9.75 36.27 -8.13
C VAL A 82 -10.92 37.10 -8.66
N GLU A 83 -12.13 36.81 -8.20
CA GLU A 83 -13.33 37.62 -8.35
C GLU A 83 -13.78 38.05 -6.94
N GLU A 84 -13.81 39.37 -6.68
CA GLU A 84 -14.17 39.90 -5.38
C GLU A 84 -15.58 39.44 -4.95
N GLY A 85 -15.67 38.92 -3.72
CA GLY A 85 -16.92 38.44 -3.14
C GLY A 85 -17.40 37.06 -3.64
N LYS A 86 -16.67 36.42 -4.59
CA LYS A 86 -17.02 35.06 -5.10
C LYS A 86 -15.89 34.06 -4.93
N THR A 87 -14.64 34.44 -5.19
CA THR A 87 -13.49 33.55 -5.02
C THR A 87 -13.11 33.47 -3.55
N GLU A 88 -13.05 32.25 -3.00
CA GLU A 88 -12.42 32.04 -1.69
C GLU A 88 -10.91 32.25 -1.82
N VAL A 89 -10.33 33.10 -0.99
CA VAL A 89 -8.89 33.37 -0.99
C VAL A 89 -8.31 33.00 0.37
N ILE A 90 -7.33 32.10 0.37
CA ILE A 90 -6.64 31.66 1.58
C ILE A 90 -5.16 32.05 1.48
N ASP A 91 -4.72 32.98 2.34
CA ASP A 91 -3.29 33.27 2.50
C ASP A 91 -2.71 32.40 3.63
N TYR A 92 -1.91 31.41 3.21
CA TYR A 92 -1.18 30.49 4.09
C TYR A 92 0.29 30.86 4.24
N SER A 93 0.71 32.01 3.76
CA SER A 93 2.09 32.51 3.84
C SER A 93 2.59 32.55 5.28
N GLY A 94 3.75 31.94 5.54
CA GLY A 94 4.38 31.91 6.88
C GLY A 94 3.70 31.00 7.92
N LYS A 95 2.68 30.23 7.53
CA LYS A 95 1.95 29.32 8.44
C LYS A 95 2.42 27.87 8.37
N GLY A 96 3.18 27.50 7.34
CA GLY A 96 3.66 26.15 7.12
C GLY A 96 3.89 25.87 5.63
N LEU A 97 3.55 24.66 5.20
CA LEU A 97 3.70 24.20 3.81
C LEU A 97 2.34 23.87 3.20
N VAL A 98 2.17 24.21 1.92
CA VAL A 98 1.10 23.66 1.09
C VAL A 98 1.71 22.59 0.19
N MET A 99 1.10 21.42 0.11
CA MET A 99 1.62 20.29 -0.68
C MET A 99 0.49 19.44 -1.25
N PRO A 100 0.74 18.58 -2.27
CA PRO A 100 -0.26 17.60 -2.67
C PRO A 100 -0.68 16.73 -1.48
N SER A 101 -1.92 16.28 -1.46
CA SER A 101 -2.34 15.29 -0.48
C SER A 101 -1.56 13.99 -0.62
N CYS A 102 -1.42 13.27 0.47
CA CYS A 102 -0.69 12.02 0.53
C CYS A 102 -1.48 10.85 -0.10
N GLY A 103 -0.74 9.83 -0.48
CA GLY A 103 -1.25 8.53 -0.85
C GLY A 103 -0.62 7.41 -0.02
N ASN A 104 -1.36 6.33 0.19
CA ASN A 104 -0.89 5.12 0.84
C ASN A 104 -0.88 3.97 -0.19
N GLY A 105 0.31 3.54 -0.60
CA GLY A 105 0.50 2.56 -1.68
C GLY A 105 0.17 1.13 -1.32
N HIS A 106 -0.01 0.82 -0.03
CA HIS A 106 -0.40 -0.50 0.47
C HIS A 106 -0.78 -0.45 1.95
N ALA A 107 -1.98 -0.89 2.26
CA ALA A 107 -2.43 -1.17 3.62
C ALA A 107 -3.65 -2.09 3.60
N HIS A 108 -4.17 -2.45 4.78
CA HIS A 108 -5.25 -3.41 4.98
C HIS A 108 -6.38 -2.83 5.84
N TYR A 109 -6.77 -1.56 5.56
CA TYR A 109 -7.83 -0.92 6.34
C TYR A 109 -9.14 -1.68 6.28
N SER A 110 -9.50 -2.28 5.11
CA SER A 110 -10.71 -3.11 4.98
C SER A 110 -10.72 -4.25 5.99
N MET A 111 -9.58 -4.92 6.15
CA MET A 111 -9.39 -6.00 7.12
C MET A 111 -9.46 -5.48 8.56
N ALA A 112 -8.69 -4.44 8.88
CA ALA A 112 -8.60 -3.88 10.24
C ALA A 112 -9.97 -3.43 10.75
N TYR A 113 -10.70 -2.66 9.97
CA TYR A 113 -12.04 -2.18 10.34
C TYR A 113 -13.07 -3.30 10.39
N ALA A 114 -12.95 -4.34 9.54
CA ALA A 114 -13.78 -5.53 9.64
C ALA A 114 -13.57 -6.25 10.98
N ILE A 115 -12.31 -6.45 11.38
CA ILE A 115 -11.95 -7.06 12.67
C ILE A 115 -12.52 -6.23 13.82
N ASN A 116 -12.32 -4.91 13.80
CA ASN A 116 -12.83 -4.00 14.83
C ASN A 116 -14.38 -4.06 14.97
N THR A 117 -15.09 -4.26 13.84
CA THR A 117 -16.55 -4.30 13.85
C THR A 117 -17.10 -5.61 14.39
N VAL A 118 -16.53 -6.76 14.01
CA VAL A 118 -17.09 -8.09 14.31
C VAL A 118 -16.19 -8.96 15.19
N GLY A 119 -14.91 -8.63 15.30
CA GLY A 119 -13.90 -9.41 16.00
C GLY A 119 -13.51 -8.86 17.37
N THR A 120 -12.37 -9.34 17.85
CA THR A 120 -11.67 -8.90 19.05
C THR A 120 -10.26 -8.52 18.67
N VAL A 121 -9.87 -7.29 18.95
CA VAL A 121 -8.48 -6.81 18.79
C VAL A 121 -7.74 -7.07 20.09
N LEU A 122 -6.53 -7.60 20.00
CA LEU A 122 -5.66 -7.86 21.14
C LEU A 122 -4.62 -6.74 21.24
N GLU A 123 -4.24 -6.39 22.45
CA GLU A 123 -3.05 -5.58 22.70
C GLU A 123 -1.79 -6.47 22.59
N MET A 124 -0.74 -5.97 21.96
CA MET A 124 0.54 -6.72 21.80
C MET A 124 1.15 -7.19 23.13
N THR A 125 0.85 -6.50 24.22
CA THR A 125 1.33 -6.84 25.57
C THR A 125 0.49 -7.89 26.28
N ASP A 126 -0.57 -8.43 25.64
CA ASP A 126 -1.43 -9.43 26.27
C ASP A 126 -0.71 -10.77 26.46
N HIS A 127 -0.60 -11.20 27.71
CA HIS A 127 0.02 -12.47 28.06
C HIS A 127 -0.88 -13.66 27.71
N VAL A 128 -0.25 -14.82 27.46
CA VAL A 128 -0.93 -16.09 27.14
C VAL A 128 -2.02 -16.45 28.14
N ASP A 129 -1.78 -16.22 29.42
CA ASP A 129 -2.77 -16.50 30.46
C ASP A 129 -3.99 -15.59 30.36
N LYS A 130 -3.80 -14.30 30.08
CA LYS A 130 -4.89 -13.35 29.85
C LYS A 130 -5.70 -13.73 28.59
N PHE A 131 -5.02 -14.17 27.54
CA PHE A 131 -5.66 -14.64 26.31
C PHE A 131 -6.67 -15.76 26.58
N PHE A 132 -6.26 -16.84 27.27
CA PHE A 132 -7.13 -17.98 27.53
C PHE A 132 -8.12 -17.78 28.68
N ASN A 133 -7.77 -16.99 29.70
CA ASN A 133 -8.61 -16.85 30.91
C ASN A 133 -9.59 -15.67 30.84
N GLU A 134 -9.33 -14.67 30.01
CA GLU A 134 -10.15 -13.45 29.95
C GLU A 134 -10.63 -13.16 28.52
N ILE A 135 -9.73 -13.05 27.53
CA ILE A 135 -10.05 -12.54 26.18
C ILE A 135 -10.92 -13.52 25.41
N VAL A 136 -10.48 -14.78 25.25
CA VAL A 136 -11.25 -15.79 24.53
C VAL A 136 -12.62 -16.04 25.19
N PRO A 137 -12.72 -16.20 26.52
CA PRO A 137 -14.03 -16.31 27.19
C PRO A 137 -14.95 -15.11 26.95
N ALA A 138 -14.42 -13.88 26.99
CA ALA A 138 -15.21 -12.68 26.73
C ALA A 138 -15.69 -12.63 25.26
N ALA A 139 -14.83 -12.97 24.30
CA ALA A 139 -15.19 -13.04 22.89
C ALA A 139 -16.26 -14.11 22.61
N VAL A 140 -16.14 -15.29 23.24
CA VAL A 140 -17.14 -16.37 23.16
C VAL A 140 -18.49 -15.92 23.75
N LYS A 141 -18.45 -15.25 24.91
CA LYS A 141 -19.67 -14.69 25.52
C LYS A 141 -20.34 -13.69 24.57
N LYS A 142 -19.60 -12.73 24.04
CA LYS A 142 -20.09 -11.76 23.06
C LYS A 142 -20.69 -12.45 21.83
N ALA A 143 -20.01 -13.46 21.28
CA ALA A 143 -20.51 -14.23 20.15
C ALA A 143 -21.85 -14.91 20.44
N LYS A 144 -21.98 -15.54 21.62
CA LYS A 144 -23.25 -16.18 22.05
C LYS A 144 -24.39 -15.17 22.26
N GLU A 145 -24.09 -14.00 22.82
CA GLU A 145 -25.07 -12.93 23.05
C GLU A 145 -25.56 -12.30 21.74
N THR A 146 -24.69 -12.17 20.75
CA THR A 146 -25.00 -11.57 19.44
C THR A 146 -25.47 -12.58 18.40
N GLY A 147 -25.40 -13.89 18.69
CA GLY A 147 -25.69 -14.94 17.72
C GLY A 147 -24.65 -15.07 16.61
N ALA A 148 -23.42 -14.62 16.87
CA ALA A 148 -22.32 -14.73 15.91
C ALA A 148 -21.95 -16.20 15.67
N THR A 149 -21.65 -16.55 14.43
CA THR A 149 -21.33 -17.92 13.99
C THR A 149 -19.85 -18.26 14.09
N ILE A 150 -19.03 -17.31 14.56
CA ILE A 150 -17.60 -17.44 14.76
C ILE A 150 -17.11 -16.53 15.90
N VAL A 151 -16.03 -16.93 16.56
CA VAL A 151 -15.17 -16.06 17.36
C VAL A 151 -13.91 -15.78 16.54
N TYR A 152 -13.70 -14.52 16.21
CA TYR A 152 -12.55 -14.05 15.46
C TYR A 152 -11.78 -12.99 16.23
N GLY A 153 -10.45 -13.04 16.18
CA GLY A 153 -9.61 -11.99 16.74
C GLY A 153 -8.28 -11.86 16.01
N HIS A 154 -7.58 -10.77 16.30
CA HIS A 154 -6.34 -10.40 15.65
C HIS A 154 -5.41 -9.69 16.65
N GLY A 155 -4.10 -9.83 16.47
CA GLY A 155 -3.11 -9.02 17.15
C GLY A 155 -2.44 -9.71 18.33
N TRP A 156 -2.42 -11.06 18.42
CA TRP A 156 -1.58 -11.71 19.44
C TRP A 156 -0.09 -11.61 19.06
N ASP A 157 0.75 -11.33 20.07
CA ASP A 157 2.19 -11.22 19.89
C ASP A 157 2.84 -12.61 19.74
N GLN A 158 3.34 -12.89 18.56
CA GLN A 158 4.00 -14.14 18.21
C GLN A 158 5.29 -14.40 19.01
N MET A 159 5.89 -13.38 19.62
CA MET A 159 7.13 -13.50 20.37
C MET A 159 6.92 -14.06 21.78
N ILE A 160 5.77 -13.79 22.39
CA ILE A 160 5.43 -14.24 23.76
C ILE A 160 4.59 -15.51 23.81
N TYR A 161 3.96 -15.90 22.69
CA TYR A 161 3.09 -17.08 22.66
C TYR A 161 3.91 -18.36 22.40
N PRO A 162 3.83 -19.40 23.28
CA PRO A 162 4.61 -20.62 23.14
C PRO A 162 4.29 -21.39 21.86
N LYS A 163 5.32 -21.75 21.09
CA LYS A 163 5.17 -22.49 19.81
C LYS A 163 4.78 -23.97 20.02
N ASP A 164 5.03 -24.53 21.19
CA ASP A 164 4.78 -25.93 21.58
C ASP A 164 3.43 -26.13 22.30
N LEU A 165 2.66 -25.04 22.50
CA LEU A 165 1.37 -25.09 23.15
C LEU A 165 0.31 -25.77 22.26
N ASN A 166 -0.50 -26.66 22.83
CA ASN A 166 -1.66 -27.21 22.15
C ASN A 166 -2.85 -26.24 22.23
N TYR A 167 -2.88 -25.26 21.31
CA TYR A 167 -3.88 -24.18 21.23
C TYR A 167 -5.29 -24.74 21.05
N ARG A 168 -5.43 -25.73 20.18
CA ARG A 168 -6.71 -26.37 19.89
C ARG A 168 -7.39 -26.87 21.17
N LYS A 169 -6.69 -27.65 21.99
CA LYS A 169 -7.24 -28.19 23.25
C LYS A 169 -7.61 -27.10 24.25
N LYS A 170 -6.80 -26.03 24.32
CA LYS A 170 -7.11 -24.90 25.23
C LYS A 170 -8.33 -24.12 24.74
N LEU A 171 -8.46 -23.86 23.46
CA LEU A 171 -9.62 -23.20 22.87
C LEU A 171 -10.89 -24.05 23.01
N ASP A 172 -10.79 -25.36 22.76
CA ASP A 172 -11.90 -26.31 22.93
C ASP A 172 -12.42 -26.37 24.37
N ALA A 173 -11.53 -26.25 25.36
CA ALA A 173 -11.93 -26.20 26.77
C ALA A 173 -12.77 -24.96 27.13
N ILE A 174 -12.62 -23.88 26.35
CA ILE A 174 -13.43 -22.65 26.52
C ILE A 174 -14.72 -22.74 25.70
N CYS A 175 -14.60 -23.14 24.41
CA CYS A 175 -15.75 -23.27 23.52
C CYS A 175 -15.43 -24.24 22.36
N SER A 176 -16.17 -25.34 22.27
CA SER A 176 -16.03 -26.34 21.21
C SER A 176 -17.13 -26.27 20.15
N ASP A 177 -18.22 -25.56 20.40
CA ASP A 177 -19.42 -25.48 19.56
C ASP A 177 -19.39 -24.35 18.52
N ILE A 178 -18.59 -23.30 18.75
CA ILE A 178 -18.41 -22.19 17.80
C ILE A 178 -17.00 -22.27 17.21
N PRO A 179 -16.79 -22.10 15.90
CA PRO A 179 -15.47 -21.93 15.29
C PRO A 179 -14.72 -20.76 15.93
N ILE A 180 -13.45 -20.97 16.29
CA ILE A 180 -12.57 -19.93 16.86
C ILE A 180 -11.33 -19.81 15.99
N PHE A 181 -10.99 -18.58 15.63
CA PHE A 181 -9.73 -18.22 14.94
C PHE A 181 -9.17 -16.91 15.50
N PHE A 182 -7.90 -16.91 15.83
CA PHE A 182 -7.15 -15.69 16.14
C PHE A 182 -5.88 -15.67 15.29
N SER A 183 -5.61 -14.56 14.61
CA SER A 183 -4.35 -14.32 13.94
C SER A 183 -3.41 -13.47 14.79
N ASP A 184 -2.10 -13.58 14.52
CA ASP A 184 -1.11 -12.68 15.06
C ASP A 184 -1.25 -11.28 14.44
N GLU A 185 -0.44 -10.34 14.92
CA GLU A 185 -0.47 -8.95 14.48
C GLU A 185 -0.06 -8.77 13.02
N GLU A 186 0.87 -9.61 12.53
CA GLU A 186 1.36 -9.57 11.15
C GLU A 186 0.45 -10.34 10.18
N GLY A 187 -0.47 -11.18 10.68
CA GLY A 187 -1.35 -12.03 9.86
C GLY A 187 -0.67 -13.27 9.29
N HIS A 188 0.57 -13.56 9.71
CA HIS A 188 1.36 -14.70 9.22
C HIS A 188 1.17 -15.98 10.04
N LYS A 189 0.56 -15.90 11.22
CA LYS A 189 0.27 -17.05 12.10
C LYS A 189 -1.16 -16.99 12.60
N GLY A 190 -1.68 -18.15 12.97
CA GLY A 190 -3.03 -18.23 13.52
C GLY A 190 -3.20 -19.40 14.47
N VAL A 191 -4.21 -19.29 15.32
CA VAL A 191 -4.63 -20.37 16.21
C VAL A 191 -6.10 -20.68 16.01
N ALA A 192 -6.46 -21.98 15.96
CA ALA A 192 -7.81 -22.45 15.68
C ALA A 192 -8.24 -23.57 16.63
N ASN A 193 -9.53 -23.63 16.96
CA ASN A 193 -10.12 -24.73 17.71
C ASN A 193 -10.46 -25.92 16.81
N THR A 194 -10.83 -27.07 17.42
CA THR A 194 -11.22 -28.28 16.70
C THR A 194 -12.35 -28.02 15.70
N ASN A 195 -13.36 -27.23 16.07
CA ASN A 195 -14.51 -26.96 15.22
C ASN A 195 -14.10 -26.39 13.87
N LEU A 196 -13.24 -25.35 13.88
CA LEU A 196 -12.78 -24.74 12.64
C LEU A 196 -11.83 -25.66 11.85
N LEU A 197 -10.92 -26.37 12.52
CA LEU A 197 -10.01 -27.32 11.85
C LEU A 197 -10.77 -28.46 11.15
N VAL A 198 -11.84 -28.96 11.75
CA VAL A 198 -12.73 -29.97 11.16
C VAL A 198 -13.48 -29.38 9.96
N LYS A 199 -14.03 -28.18 10.11
CA LYS A 199 -14.72 -27.46 9.02
C LYS A 199 -13.79 -27.20 7.83
N ALA A 200 -12.53 -26.89 8.10
CA ALA A 200 -11.50 -26.70 7.07
C ALA A 200 -10.93 -28.01 6.48
N GLY A 201 -11.37 -29.17 6.97
CA GLY A 201 -10.88 -30.47 6.50
C GLY A 201 -9.43 -30.78 6.87
N ILE A 202 -8.87 -30.07 7.87
CA ILE A 202 -7.50 -30.33 8.39
C ILE A 202 -7.46 -31.66 9.15
N MET A 203 -8.51 -31.94 9.91
CA MET A 203 -8.60 -33.15 10.73
C MET A 203 -10.05 -33.61 10.92
N LYS A 204 -10.23 -34.83 11.40
CA LYS A 204 -11.52 -35.32 11.90
C LYS A 204 -11.76 -34.85 13.34
N ALA A 205 -13.02 -34.95 13.79
CA ALA A 205 -13.40 -34.60 15.16
C ALA A 205 -12.66 -35.41 16.24
N ASP A 206 -12.24 -36.63 15.93
CA ASP A 206 -11.46 -37.50 16.82
C ASP A 206 -9.96 -37.14 16.88
N GLY A 207 -9.51 -36.15 16.11
CA GLY A 207 -8.13 -35.70 16.05
C GLY A 207 -7.32 -36.32 14.89
N THR A 208 -7.88 -37.28 14.14
CA THR A 208 -7.19 -37.89 13.01
C THR A 208 -6.87 -36.84 11.94
N PRO A 209 -5.58 -36.65 11.57
CA PRO A 209 -5.19 -35.72 10.53
C PRO A 209 -5.77 -36.11 9.16
N LEU A 210 -6.18 -35.15 8.34
CA LEU A 210 -6.68 -35.36 6.99
C LEU A 210 -5.83 -34.60 5.94
N LYS A 211 -5.60 -33.30 6.18
CA LYS A 211 -4.84 -32.44 5.26
C LYS A 211 -3.93 -31.51 6.07
N THR A 212 -2.71 -31.92 6.26
CA THR A 212 -1.70 -31.14 7.01
C THR A 212 -0.63 -30.55 6.10
N ASP A 213 -0.59 -30.99 4.85
CA ASP A 213 0.28 -30.44 3.81
C ASP A 213 -0.46 -29.30 3.08
N ILE A 214 -0.24 -28.10 3.53
CA ILE A 214 -0.75 -26.86 2.90
C ILE A 214 0.45 -26.19 2.25
N ARG A 215 0.41 -26.04 0.95
CA ARG A 215 1.49 -25.40 0.20
C ARG A 215 1.77 -24.00 0.73
N GLY A 216 3.03 -23.73 1.04
CA GLY A 216 3.46 -22.44 1.58
C GLY A 216 3.07 -22.18 3.04
N GLY A 217 2.58 -23.19 3.76
CA GLY A 217 2.21 -23.08 5.16
C GLY A 217 2.56 -24.32 5.97
N GLU A 218 2.43 -24.21 7.30
CA GLU A 218 2.66 -25.29 8.23
C GLU A 218 1.47 -25.45 9.18
N VAL A 219 0.89 -26.65 9.21
CA VAL A 219 -0.01 -27.10 10.27
C VAL A 219 0.85 -27.74 11.35
N VAL A 220 1.03 -27.07 12.49
CA VAL A 220 1.89 -27.58 13.57
C VAL A 220 1.26 -28.79 14.23
N LEU A 221 2.02 -29.91 14.29
CA LEU A 221 1.59 -31.17 14.85
C LEU A 221 2.23 -31.42 16.21
N ASP A 222 1.52 -32.13 17.10
CA ASP A 222 2.10 -32.60 18.36
C ASP A 222 2.96 -33.87 18.14
N ALA A 223 3.56 -34.39 19.20
CA ALA A 223 4.42 -35.58 19.14
C ALA A 223 3.70 -36.87 18.64
N HIS A 224 2.37 -36.85 18.57
CA HIS A 224 1.54 -37.94 18.05
C HIS A 224 1.07 -37.67 16.60
N GLY A 225 1.55 -36.58 15.97
CA GLY A 225 1.15 -36.19 14.62
C GLY A 225 -0.24 -35.55 14.54
N ILE A 226 -0.79 -35.08 15.66
CA ILE A 226 -2.13 -34.47 15.70
C ILE A 226 -2.00 -32.94 15.63
N PRO A 227 -2.83 -32.23 14.82
CA PRO A 227 -2.83 -30.78 14.74
C PRO A 227 -3.01 -30.12 16.09
N THR A 228 -2.09 -29.20 16.44
CA THR A 228 -2.13 -28.46 17.71
C THR A 228 -3.08 -27.28 17.68
N GLY A 229 -3.56 -26.90 16.51
CA GLY A 229 -4.30 -25.68 16.28
C GLY A 229 -3.42 -24.46 15.99
N TYR A 230 -2.09 -24.61 16.04
CA TYR A 230 -1.17 -23.56 15.61
C TYR A 230 -0.89 -23.70 14.10
N LEU A 231 -1.03 -22.60 13.39
CA LEU A 231 -0.98 -22.53 11.93
C LEU A 231 0.01 -21.42 11.53
N LYS A 232 0.85 -21.69 10.55
CA LYS A 232 1.80 -20.69 10.04
C LYS A 232 1.54 -20.44 8.56
N GLU A 233 1.75 -19.18 8.14
CA GLU A 233 1.66 -18.71 6.76
C GLU A 233 0.36 -19.17 6.08
N GLN A 234 0.46 -19.75 4.89
CA GLN A 234 -0.67 -20.19 4.09
C GLN A 234 -1.62 -21.18 4.80
N ALA A 235 -1.16 -21.90 5.83
CA ALA A 235 -2.04 -22.77 6.60
C ALA A 235 -3.06 -21.97 7.42
N GLY A 236 -2.69 -20.81 7.97
CA GLY A 236 -3.60 -19.90 8.64
C GLY A 236 -4.64 -19.33 7.68
N THR A 237 -4.21 -18.82 6.55
CA THR A 237 -5.10 -18.29 5.49
C THR A 237 -6.05 -19.36 4.94
N TYR A 238 -5.54 -20.58 4.71
CA TYR A 238 -6.38 -21.69 4.27
C TYR A 238 -7.50 -22.00 5.27
N VAL A 239 -7.18 -22.17 6.56
CA VAL A 239 -8.17 -22.48 7.59
C VAL A 239 -9.18 -21.33 7.76
N ARG A 240 -8.71 -20.10 7.72
CA ARG A 240 -9.55 -18.89 7.77
C ARG A 240 -10.56 -18.82 6.61
N SER A 241 -10.20 -19.29 5.42
CA SER A 241 -11.09 -19.23 4.24
C SER A 241 -12.39 -20.03 4.40
N PHE A 242 -12.47 -20.91 5.40
CA PHE A 242 -13.70 -21.67 5.73
C PHE A 242 -14.63 -20.94 6.71
N ILE A 243 -14.32 -19.71 7.08
CA ILE A 243 -15.22 -18.82 7.83
C ILE A 243 -16.31 -18.34 6.88
N ASP A 244 -17.56 -18.36 7.33
CA ASP A 244 -18.70 -17.85 6.56
C ASP A 244 -18.74 -16.31 6.62
N ASN A 245 -18.03 -15.69 5.67
CA ASN A 245 -17.85 -14.25 5.62
C ASN A 245 -19.08 -13.50 5.07
N GLU A 246 -19.93 -14.12 4.26
CA GLU A 246 -21.03 -13.41 3.58
C GLU A 246 -22.07 -12.85 4.53
N LYS A 247 -22.36 -13.58 5.61
CA LYS A 247 -23.32 -13.12 6.63
C LYS A 247 -22.77 -12.06 7.56
N LEU A 248 -21.45 -12.12 7.84
CA LEU A 248 -20.79 -11.22 8.78
C LEU A 248 -20.39 -9.91 8.13
N PHE A 249 -20.05 -9.92 6.84
CA PHE A 249 -19.46 -8.79 6.14
C PHE A 249 -20.32 -8.37 4.94
N SER A 250 -21.54 -7.90 5.25
CA SER A 250 -22.48 -7.38 4.26
C SER A 250 -21.99 -6.08 3.60
N VAL A 251 -22.63 -5.69 2.50
CA VAL A 251 -22.39 -4.40 1.83
C VAL A 251 -22.60 -3.21 2.78
N ASP A 252 -23.58 -3.28 3.67
CA ASP A 252 -23.84 -2.18 4.61
C ASP A 252 -22.75 -2.05 5.68
N ILE A 253 -22.23 -3.18 6.18
CA ILE A 253 -21.05 -3.18 7.08
C ILE A 253 -19.82 -2.66 6.33
N ALA A 254 -19.61 -3.06 5.08
CA ALA A 254 -18.53 -2.56 4.26
C ALA A 254 -18.61 -1.04 4.06
N LYS A 255 -19.80 -0.48 3.84
CA LYS A 255 -20.00 0.99 3.75
C LYS A 255 -19.70 1.70 5.06
N GLN A 256 -20.15 1.15 6.20
CA GLN A 256 -19.84 1.71 7.52
C GLN A 256 -18.32 1.73 7.77
N ASN A 257 -17.65 0.61 7.48
CA ASN A 257 -16.19 0.53 7.62
C ASN A 257 -15.50 1.54 6.70
N MET A 258 -15.93 1.66 5.45
CA MET A 258 -15.36 2.59 4.48
C MET A 258 -15.54 4.06 4.88
N ALA A 259 -16.67 4.40 5.52
CA ALA A 259 -16.86 5.74 6.07
C ALA A 259 -15.85 6.04 7.20
N SER A 260 -15.61 5.08 8.09
CA SER A 260 -14.61 5.23 9.16
C SER A 260 -13.17 5.26 8.61
N ILE A 261 -12.86 4.42 7.61
CA ILE A 261 -11.57 4.46 6.88
C ILE A 261 -11.36 5.85 6.28
N GLN A 262 -12.37 6.39 5.61
CA GLN A 262 -12.29 7.72 5.01
C GLN A 262 -12.02 8.80 6.05
N GLU A 263 -12.71 8.78 7.18
CA GLU A 263 -12.49 9.74 8.26
C GLU A 263 -11.03 9.73 8.74
N GLN A 264 -10.47 8.53 8.96
CA GLN A 264 -9.07 8.39 9.37
C GLN A 264 -8.11 8.88 8.28
N LEU A 265 -8.26 8.42 7.04
CA LEU A 265 -7.40 8.80 5.92
C LEU A 265 -7.37 10.33 5.74
N LEU A 266 -8.53 10.97 5.73
CA LEU A 266 -8.63 12.42 5.51
C LEU A 266 -8.03 13.23 6.67
N LYS A 267 -8.14 12.74 7.90
CA LYS A 267 -7.50 13.32 9.08
C LYS A 267 -5.98 13.28 8.97
N GLU A 268 -5.42 12.20 8.48
CA GLU A 268 -3.97 12.01 8.29
C GLU A 268 -3.47 12.64 6.96
N GLY A 269 -4.35 13.16 6.12
CA GLY A 269 -4.01 13.83 4.87
C GLY A 269 -3.91 12.93 3.65
N TYR A 270 -4.42 11.70 3.72
CA TYR A 270 -4.44 10.76 2.59
C TYR A 270 -5.72 10.93 1.77
N THR A 271 -5.57 11.05 0.45
CA THR A 271 -6.68 11.04 -0.53
C THR A 271 -6.54 9.99 -1.62
N MET A 272 -5.49 9.17 -1.55
CA MET A 272 -5.28 7.99 -2.39
C MET A 272 -4.89 6.83 -1.49
N TYR A 273 -5.48 5.66 -1.74
CA TYR A 273 -5.21 4.48 -0.95
C TYR A 273 -5.36 3.21 -1.78
N LEU A 274 -4.41 2.27 -1.66
CA LEU A 274 -4.50 0.93 -2.23
C LEU A 274 -4.71 -0.09 -1.12
N ASP A 275 -5.91 -0.70 -1.09
CA ASP A 275 -6.21 -1.82 -0.19
C ASP A 275 -5.62 -3.11 -0.73
N GLY A 276 -4.66 -3.66 0.02
CA GLY A 276 -3.90 -4.85 -0.36
C GLY A 276 -4.69 -6.16 -0.26
N TRP A 277 -5.86 -6.16 0.42
CA TRP A 277 -6.66 -7.36 0.69
C TRP A 277 -8.17 -7.07 0.67
N ALA A 278 -8.63 -6.36 -0.33
CA ALA A 278 -10.01 -5.87 -0.40
C ALA A 278 -11.08 -6.97 -0.31
N ASN A 279 -10.77 -8.20 -0.73
CA ASN A 279 -11.69 -9.35 -0.64
C ASN A 279 -11.49 -10.23 0.59
N TYR A 280 -10.57 -9.91 1.49
CA TYR A 280 -10.15 -10.79 2.59
C TYR A 280 -11.31 -11.28 3.47
N PHE A 281 -12.23 -10.38 3.85
CA PHE A 281 -13.45 -10.72 4.58
C PHE A 281 -14.71 -10.50 3.76
N PHE A 282 -14.71 -9.46 2.93
CA PHE A 282 -15.92 -8.97 2.28
C PHE A 282 -16.23 -9.61 0.94
N ASN A 283 -15.32 -10.44 0.39
CA ASN A 283 -15.44 -10.94 -0.99
C ASN A 283 -15.73 -9.76 -1.96
N GLU A 284 -16.80 -9.84 -2.76
CA GLU A 284 -17.21 -8.76 -3.65
C GLU A 284 -17.90 -7.57 -2.94
N ASN A 285 -18.35 -7.75 -1.68
CA ASN A 285 -19.16 -6.74 -0.98
C ASN A 285 -18.38 -5.44 -0.74
N PHE A 286 -17.06 -5.51 -0.52
CA PHE A 286 -16.24 -4.31 -0.38
C PHE A 286 -16.19 -3.48 -1.67
N TYR A 287 -15.99 -4.14 -2.81
CA TYR A 287 -16.00 -3.50 -4.13
C TYR A 287 -17.34 -2.86 -4.45
N LYS A 288 -18.43 -3.59 -4.17
CA LYS A 288 -19.80 -3.10 -4.35
C LYS A 288 -20.09 -1.90 -3.46
N ALA A 289 -19.72 -1.96 -2.17
CA ALA A 289 -19.87 -0.86 -1.23
C ALA A 289 -19.14 0.40 -1.70
N ALA A 290 -17.87 0.26 -2.11
CA ALA A 290 -17.08 1.36 -2.66
C ALA A 290 -17.73 1.99 -3.88
N HIS A 291 -18.15 1.17 -4.84
CA HIS A 291 -18.85 1.64 -6.05
C HIS A 291 -20.13 2.42 -5.71
N GLU A 292 -20.98 1.88 -4.83
CA GLU A 292 -22.22 2.52 -4.44
C GLU A 292 -21.99 3.84 -3.66
N MET A 293 -20.95 3.92 -2.84
CA MET A 293 -20.57 5.16 -2.15
C MET A 293 -20.05 6.21 -3.12
N ASP A 294 -19.24 5.83 -4.13
CA ASP A 294 -18.78 6.77 -5.16
C ASP A 294 -19.94 7.28 -6.01
N GLN A 295 -20.86 6.40 -6.44
CA GLN A 295 -22.07 6.81 -7.18
C GLN A 295 -22.97 7.76 -6.38
N ALA A 296 -22.99 7.60 -5.07
CA ALA A 296 -23.74 8.50 -4.16
C ALA A 296 -23.01 9.82 -3.86
N GLY A 297 -21.76 10.00 -4.35
CA GLY A 297 -20.94 11.19 -4.07
C GLY A 297 -20.35 11.24 -2.66
N ASN A 298 -20.30 10.11 -1.96
CA ASN A 298 -19.88 9.99 -0.55
C ASN A 298 -18.42 9.54 -0.40
N MET A 299 -17.66 9.41 -1.48
CA MET A 299 -16.22 9.12 -1.44
C MET A 299 -15.40 10.38 -1.67
N HIS A 300 -14.47 10.67 -0.75
CA HIS A 300 -13.55 11.81 -0.83
C HIS A 300 -12.09 11.34 -0.86
N PHE A 301 -11.84 10.18 -1.43
CA PHE A 301 -10.52 9.64 -1.74
C PHE A 301 -10.62 8.66 -2.92
N VAL A 302 -9.49 8.33 -3.53
CA VAL A 302 -9.42 7.31 -4.59
C VAL A 302 -8.94 6.00 -3.99
N LEU A 303 -9.71 4.94 -4.20
CA LEU A 303 -9.47 3.59 -3.71
C LEU A 303 -8.96 2.70 -4.84
N GLY A 304 -7.72 2.22 -4.73
CA GLY A 304 -7.24 1.04 -5.43
C GLY A 304 -7.59 -0.22 -4.64
N THR A 305 -7.91 -1.32 -5.31
CA THR A 305 -8.17 -2.59 -4.62
C THR A 305 -7.43 -3.73 -5.27
N ALA A 306 -6.77 -4.55 -4.44
CA ALA A 306 -6.13 -5.78 -4.85
C ALA A 306 -6.96 -7.00 -4.43
N TYR A 307 -7.18 -7.92 -5.37
CA TYR A 307 -7.82 -9.20 -5.10
C TYR A 307 -6.76 -10.23 -4.68
N GLU A 308 -6.97 -10.87 -3.53
CA GLU A 308 -6.04 -11.85 -2.97
C GLU A 308 -5.98 -13.14 -3.79
N ILE A 309 -4.76 -13.65 -3.98
CA ILE A 309 -4.51 -14.97 -4.52
C ILE A 309 -3.49 -15.72 -3.68
N GLU A 310 -3.87 -16.90 -3.22
CA GLU A 310 -3.04 -17.75 -2.38
C GLU A 310 -2.51 -18.98 -3.14
N SER A 311 -1.39 -19.53 -2.70
CA SER A 311 -0.66 -20.59 -3.41
C SER A 311 -1.44 -21.91 -3.57
N TRP A 312 -2.47 -22.10 -2.77
CA TRP A 312 -3.37 -23.26 -2.82
C TRP A 312 -4.63 -23.04 -3.67
N MET A 313 -4.87 -21.81 -4.17
CA MET A 313 -6.02 -21.45 -5.00
C MET A 313 -5.78 -21.79 -6.48
N ASP A 314 -6.87 -21.96 -7.23
CA ASP A 314 -6.82 -22.03 -8.70
C ASP A 314 -6.60 -20.62 -9.28
N VAL A 315 -5.45 -20.42 -9.90
CA VAL A 315 -5.02 -19.14 -10.46
C VAL A 315 -6.01 -18.58 -11.48
N ASP A 316 -6.50 -19.43 -12.39
CA ASP A 316 -7.38 -18.98 -13.47
C ASP A 316 -8.76 -18.58 -12.93
N ALA A 317 -9.28 -19.32 -11.94
CA ALA A 317 -10.53 -18.97 -11.26
C ALA A 317 -10.42 -17.66 -10.49
N VAL A 318 -9.32 -17.43 -9.77
CA VAL A 318 -9.10 -16.16 -9.04
C VAL A 318 -8.94 -14.98 -9.99
N LEU A 319 -8.14 -15.13 -11.06
CA LEU A 319 -8.00 -14.08 -12.07
C LEU A 319 -9.30 -13.75 -12.80
N ALA A 320 -10.20 -14.73 -12.96
CA ALA A 320 -11.54 -14.51 -13.49
C ALA A 320 -12.38 -13.66 -12.53
N LYS A 321 -12.36 -13.96 -11.22
CA LYS A 321 -13.07 -13.18 -10.19
C LYS A 321 -12.51 -11.75 -10.08
N ALA A 322 -11.18 -11.60 -10.04
CA ALA A 322 -10.54 -10.28 -10.03
C ALA A 322 -10.91 -9.45 -11.27
N ALA A 323 -10.98 -10.06 -12.44
CA ALA A 323 -11.43 -9.41 -13.66
C ALA A 323 -12.92 -9.04 -13.61
N ASP A 324 -13.78 -9.85 -13.00
CA ASP A 324 -15.20 -9.57 -12.81
C ASP A 324 -15.44 -8.39 -11.86
N CYS A 325 -14.59 -8.22 -10.83
CA CYS A 325 -14.66 -7.07 -9.92
C CYS A 325 -14.48 -5.72 -10.64
N LYS A 326 -13.94 -5.70 -11.88
CA LYS A 326 -13.85 -4.48 -12.69
C LYS A 326 -15.22 -3.87 -13.04
N LYS A 327 -16.31 -4.63 -12.93
CA LYS A 327 -17.69 -4.10 -13.05
C LYS A 327 -18.00 -3.02 -12.00
N TYR A 328 -17.25 -2.99 -10.89
CA TYR A 328 -17.36 -1.98 -9.83
C TYR A 328 -16.42 -0.79 -10.02
N ALA A 329 -15.68 -0.74 -11.13
CA ALA A 329 -14.83 0.41 -11.42
C ALA A 329 -15.65 1.69 -11.56
N SER A 330 -15.10 2.80 -11.08
CA SER A 330 -15.71 4.12 -11.16
C SER A 330 -14.63 5.20 -11.18
N THR A 331 -15.02 6.47 -11.07
CA THR A 331 -14.06 7.58 -11.02
C THR A 331 -13.06 7.42 -9.88
N ARG A 332 -13.53 6.97 -8.71
CA ARG A 332 -12.71 6.86 -7.49
C ARG A 332 -12.43 5.42 -7.05
N VAL A 333 -12.96 4.41 -7.75
CA VAL A 333 -12.72 2.99 -7.42
C VAL A 333 -11.99 2.30 -8.56
N LYS A 334 -10.79 1.79 -8.28
CA LYS A 334 -9.85 1.20 -9.24
C LYS A 334 -9.54 -0.26 -8.88
N PRO A 335 -10.34 -1.25 -9.29
CA PRO A 335 -10.16 -2.67 -8.96
C PRO A 335 -9.22 -3.36 -9.96
N ASN A 336 -7.93 -2.96 -9.96
CA ASN A 336 -7.01 -3.31 -11.04
C ASN A 336 -5.82 -4.18 -10.60
N TRP A 337 -5.77 -4.62 -9.33
CA TRP A 337 -4.63 -5.38 -8.81
C TRP A 337 -5.03 -6.74 -8.29
N ILE A 338 -4.04 -7.65 -8.29
CA ILE A 338 -4.06 -8.86 -7.45
C ILE A 338 -2.93 -8.80 -6.45
N LYS A 339 -3.19 -9.25 -5.22
CA LYS A 339 -2.20 -9.40 -4.14
C LYS A 339 -1.82 -10.85 -3.98
N LEU A 340 -0.53 -11.12 -3.88
CA LEU A 340 0.00 -12.43 -3.48
C LEU A 340 1.22 -12.26 -2.58
N PHE A 341 1.56 -13.33 -1.88
CA PHE A 341 2.76 -13.46 -1.07
C PHE A 341 3.77 -14.34 -1.79
N MET A 342 4.94 -13.79 -2.11
CA MET A 342 6.06 -14.57 -2.62
C MET A 342 6.71 -15.40 -1.52
N ASP A 343 6.90 -14.80 -0.36
CA ASP A 343 7.53 -15.36 0.84
C ASP A 343 6.80 -14.88 2.11
N GLY A 344 7.36 -15.14 3.27
CA GLY A 344 6.93 -14.56 4.53
C GLY A 344 7.77 -13.36 4.92
N THR A 345 7.93 -13.11 6.24
CA THR A 345 8.72 -12.01 6.77
C THR A 345 10.10 -12.48 7.24
N VAL A 346 11.09 -11.58 7.16
CA VAL A 346 12.44 -11.88 7.64
C VAL A 346 12.42 -12.00 9.17
N GLU A 347 11.65 -11.17 9.83
CA GLU A 347 11.47 -11.12 11.29
C GLU A 347 10.94 -12.44 11.85
N SER A 348 10.06 -13.10 11.13
CA SER A 348 9.53 -14.42 11.54
C SER A 348 10.35 -15.61 11.05
N GLY A 349 11.47 -15.38 10.34
CA GLY A 349 12.32 -16.43 9.77
C GLY A 349 11.68 -17.11 8.54
N THR A 350 10.73 -16.48 7.87
CA THR A 350 10.00 -17.06 6.75
C THR A 350 10.25 -16.36 5.41
N GLY A 351 10.94 -15.21 5.40
CA GLY A 351 11.43 -14.56 4.21
C GLY A 351 12.38 -15.48 3.40
N PHE A 352 12.25 -15.52 2.07
CA PHE A 352 13.06 -16.38 1.22
C PHE A 352 14.40 -15.72 0.88
N VAL A 353 15.47 -16.17 1.57
CA VAL A 353 16.76 -15.47 1.65
C VAL A 353 17.97 -16.28 1.18
N ASP A 354 19.03 -15.55 0.87
CA ASP A 354 20.40 -16.02 0.71
C ASP A 354 21.35 -14.92 1.24
N PRO A 355 22.23 -15.17 2.22
CA PRO A 355 22.55 -16.47 2.86
C PRO A 355 21.41 -17.03 3.72
N LEU A 356 21.56 -18.31 4.10
CA LEU A 356 20.58 -19.05 4.92
C LEU A 356 20.47 -18.44 6.32
N TYR A 357 19.34 -18.68 6.96
CA TYR A 357 19.16 -18.40 8.39
C TYR A 357 20.16 -19.20 9.26
N PRO A 358 20.45 -18.78 10.50
CA PRO A 358 21.45 -19.42 11.35
C PRO A 358 21.24 -20.92 11.61
N ASP A 359 19.99 -21.40 11.57
CA ASP A 359 19.64 -22.81 11.71
C ASP A 359 19.73 -23.61 10.40
N GLY A 360 20.12 -22.96 9.28
CA GLY A 360 20.37 -23.57 7.98
C GLY A 360 19.14 -23.65 7.06
N HIS A 361 17.97 -23.12 7.43
CA HIS A 361 16.85 -23.03 6.51
C HIS A 361 16.90 -21.77 5.64
N GLN A 362 16.07 -21.70 4.61
CA GLN A 362 16.07 -20.61 3.60
C GLN A 362 14.82 -19.73 3.65
N GLY A 363 13.90 -19.99 4.57
CA GLY A 363 12.57 -19.38 4.57
C GLY A 363 11.61 -20.12 3.64
N ILE A 364 10.48 -19.50 3.32
CA ILE A 364 9.37 -20.08 2.57
C ILE A 364 9.27 -19.41 1.20
N SER A 365 9.10 -20.23 0.16
CA SER A 365 8.78 -19.76 -1.17
C SER A 365 7.41 -20.31 -1.59
N ASN A 366 6.41 -19.43 -1.67
CA ASN A 366 5.03 -19.83 -1.98
C ASN A 366 4.84 -20.22 -3.45
N TRP A 367 5.71 -19.77 -4.35
CA TRP A 367 5.58 -19.91 -5.79
C TRP A 367 6.91 -20.24 -6.46
N SER A 368 6.87 -21.08 -7.48
CA SER A 368 7.99 -21.24 -8.40
C SER A 368 8.06 -20.07 -9.39
N GLU A 369 9.21 -19.88 -10.04
CA GLU A 369 9.40 -18.83 -11.04
C GLU A 369 8.48 -19.02 -12.25
N ASP A 370 8.29 -20.26 -12.71
CA ASP A 370 7.41 -20.58 -13.85
C ASP A 370 5.95 -20.24 -13.55
N GLU A 371 5.46 -20.55 -12.34
CA GLU A 371 4.09 -20.21 -11.93
C GLU A 371 3.89 -18.71 -11.88
N LEU A 372 4.84 -17.97 -11.29
CA LEU A 372 4.81 -16.50 -11.24
C LEU A 372 4.85 -15.90 -12.64
N THR A 373 5.72 -16.39 -13.52
CA THR A 373 5.83 -15.93 -14.91
C THR A 373 4.51 -16.18 -15.66
N GLY A 374 3.93 -17.37 -15.50
CA GLY A 374 2.64 -17.73 -16.09
C GLY A 374 1.49 -16.87 -15.56
N MET A 375 1.44 -16.67 -14.25
CA MET A 375 0.42 -15.83 -13.58
C MET A 375 0.55 -14.38 -14.01
N THR A 376 1.76 -13.81 -14.00
CA THR A 376 2.02 -12.42 -14.43
C THR A 376 1.53 -12.19 -15.85
N ARG A 377 1.85 -13.10 -16.78
CA ARG A 377 1.39 -13.02 -18.16
C ARG A 377 -0.13 -13.03 -18.27
N LYS A 378 -0.80 -13.93 -17.54
CA LYS A 378 -2.26 -14.05 -17.53
C LYS A 378 -2.94 -12.83 -16.90
N ALA A 379 -2.42 -12.31 -15.77
CA ALA A 379 -2.93 -11.14 -15.10
C ALA A 379 -2.79 -9.89 -15.98
N ASN A 380 -1.59 -9.65 -16.51
CA ASN A 380 -1.32 -8.48 -17.36
C ASN A 380 -2.09 -8.53 -18.69
N ALA A 381 -2.37 -9.73 -19.24
CA ALA A 381 -3.26 -9.87 -20.40
C ALA A 381 -4.71 -9.45 -20.12
N LYS A 382 -5.15 -9.52 -18.85
CA LYS A 382 -6.47 -9.06 -18.39
C LYS A 382 -6.45 -7.59 -17.92
N GLY A 383 -5.32 -6.88 -18.05
CA GLY A 383 -5.13 -5.52 -17.53
C GLY A 383 -5.15 -5.49 -15.99
N ILE A 384 -4.67 -6.54 -15.35
CA ILE A 384 -4.53 -6.65 -13.89
C ILE A 384 -3.05 -6.56 -13.54
N THR A 385 -2.71 -5.64 -12.65
CA THR A 385 -1.35 -5.42 -12.14
C THR A 385 -1.05 -6.40 -11.00
N MET A 386 0.16 -6.93 -10.99
CA MET A 386 0.68 -7.74 -9.89
C MET A 386 1.13 -6.82 -8.74
N HIS A 387 0.71 -7.14 -7.51
CA HIS A 387 1.07 -6.44 -6.28
C HIS A 387 1.57 -7.47 -5.28
N VAL A 388 2.90 -7.61 -5.16
CA VAL A 388 3.52 -8.82 -4.61
C VAL A 388 4.28 -8.50 -3.33
N HIS A 389 3.79 -9.06 -2.19
CA HIS A 389 4.57 -9.11 -0.96
C HIS A 389 5.85 -9.92 -1.19
N VAL A 390 6.98 -9.33 -0.92
CA VAL A 390 8.29 -9.99 -0.96
C VAL A 390 9.26 -9.29 -0.02
N MET A 391 9.92 -10.07 0.85
CA MET A 391 10.85 -9.56 1.84
C MET A 391 12.30 -10.00 1.56
N GLY A 392 12.53 -11.28 1.29
CA GLY A 392 13.86 -11.84 1.08
C GLY A 392 14.43 -11.59 -0.32
N ASN A 393 15.75 -11.41 -0.42
CA ASN A 393 16.43 -11.12 -1.69
C ASN A 393 16.26 -12.22 -2.75
N LYS A 394 16.18 -13.49 -2.35
CA LYS A 394 15.88 -14.59 -3.29
C LYS A 394 14.47 -14.50 -3.86
N GLY A 395 13.52 -14.09 -3.00
CA GLY A 395 12.15 -13.79 -3.41
C GLY A 395 12.11 -12.66 -4.43
N VAL A 396 12.81 -11.56 -4.15
CA VAL A 396 12.91 -10.41 -5.06
C VAL A 396 13.45 -10.83 -6.43
N THR A 397 14.60 -11.52 -6.47
CA THR A 397 15.19 -11.99 -7.74
C THR A 397 14.21 -12.86 -8.54
N ARG A 398 13.48 -13.76 -7.86
CA ARG A 398 12.50 -14.65 -8.51
C ARG A 398 11.33 -13.86 -9.10
N ILE A 399 10.79 -12.88 -8.38
CA ILE A 399 9.71 -12.02 -8.87
C ILE A 399 10.19 -11.13 -10.02
N VAL A 400 11.38 -10.56 -9.91
CA VAL A 400 11.97 -9.75 -11.01
C VAL A 400 12.12 -10.61 -12.27
N ASN A 401 12.61 -11.86 -12.14
CA ASN A 401 12.66 -12.78 -13.28
C ASN A 401 11.26 -13.01 -13.89
N ALA A 402 10.26 -13.26 -13.05
CA ALA A 402 8.90 -13.51 -13.51
C ALA A 402 8.29 -12.29 -14.21
N PHE A 403 8.53 -11.08 -13.71
CA PHE A 403 8.03 -9.85 -14.31
C PHE A 403 8.72 -9.52 -15.63
N VAL A 404 10.05 -9.71 -15.71
CA VAL A 404 10.82 -9.54 -16.96
C VAL A 404 10.37 -10.53 -18.03
N ASN A 405 10.14 -11.80 -17.66
CA ASN A 405 9.82 -12.88 -18.62
C ASN A 405 8.32 -12.98 -18.97
N GLY A 406 7.44 -12.52 -18.10
CA GLY A 406 5.98 -12.68 -18.24
C GLY A 406 5.19 -11.39 -18.23
N GLY A 407 5.75 -10.33 -17.70
CA GLY A 407 5.07 -9.05 -17.50
C GLY A 407 5.05 -8.15 -18.73
N LYS A 408 4.34 -7.05 -18.59
CA LYS A 408 4.33 -5.91 -19.51
C LYS A 408 4.72 -4.66 -18.71
N ASP A 409 5.69 -3.90 -19.21
CA ASP A 409 6.25 -2.75 -18.51
C ASP A 409 5.19 -1.68 -18.19
N GLU A 410 4.21 -1.49 -19.11
CA GLU A 410 3.09 -0.56 -18.90
C GLU A 410 2.17 -0.94 -17.74
N MET A 411 2.23 -2.20 -17.27
CA MET A 411 1.42 -2.67 -16.15
C MET A 411 1.99 -2.29 -14.79
N ARG A 412 3.25 -1.81 -14.73
CA ARG A 412 3.88 -1.31 -13.49
C ARG A 412 3.74 -2.31 -12.34
N ASN A 413 4.03 -3.59 -12.63
CA ASN A 413 3.97 -4.63 -11.60
C ASN A 413 4.82 -4.21 -10.40
N THR A 414 4.28 -4.35 -9.18
CA THR A 414 4.83 -3.71 -7.98
C THR A 414 5.30 -4.73 -6.97
N LEU A 415 6.50 -4.56 -6.46
CA LEU A 415 7.04 -5.24 -5.28
C LEU A 415 6.62 -4.47 -4.03
N VAL A 416 6.14 -5.19 -3.03
CA VAL A 416 5.69 -4.62 -1.75
C VAL A 416 6.69 -4.96 -0.67
N HIS A 417 7.03 -3.99 0.17
CA HIS A 417 7.98 -4.04 1.27
C HIS A 417 9.44 -4.01 0.82
N VAL A 418 9.96 -5.12 0.31
CA VAL A 418 11.35 -5.31 -0.11
C VAL A 418 12.34 -4.99 1.00
N TYR A 419 12.42 -5.92 1.99
CA TYR A 419 13.42 -5.77 3.05
C TYR A 419 14.84 -5.79 2.47
N LYS A 420 15.14 -6.71 1.55
CA LYS A 420 16.43 -6.81 0.88
C LYS A 420 16.30 -7.14 -0.59
N ALA A 421 17.13 -6.50 -1.43
CA ALA A 421 17.27 -6.80 -2.85
C ALA A 421 18.76 -6.87 -3.23
N ASP A 422 19.09 -7.73 -4.17
CA ASP A 422 20.45 -7.83 -4.70
C ASP A 422 20.70 -6.73 -5.73
N ALA A 423 21.93 -6.17 -5.74
CA ALA A 423 22.29 -5.06 -6.63
C ALA A 423 22.06 -5.36 -8.12
N ALA A 424 22.13 -6.64 -8.52
CA ALA A 424 21.87 -7.07 -9.89
C ALA A 424 20.40 -6.88 -10.33
N ASP A 425 19.46 -6.77 -9.39
CA ASP A 425 18.04 -6.62 -9.71
C ASP A 425 17.62 -5.16 -9.91
N PHE A 426 18.29 -4.18 -9.31
CA PHE A 426 17.89 -2.78 -9.40
C PHE A 426 17.81 -2.27 -10.84
N GLN A 427 18.86 -2.50 -11.65
CA GLN A 427 18.85 -2.05 -13.05
C GLN A 427 17.74 -2.73 -13.85
N ARG A 428 17.50 -4.03 -13.63
CA ARG A 428 16.43 -4.78 -14.29
C ARG A 428 15.04 -4.26 -13.91
N MET A 429 14.86 -3.91 -12.64
CA MET A 429 13.62 -3.29 -12.16
C MET A 429 13.37 -1.94 -12.84
N ALA A 430 14.41 -1.12 -12.96
CA ALA A 430 14.32 0.17 -13.65
C ALA A 430 13.98 0.01 -15.15
N ASP A 431 14.71 -0.88 -15.85
CA ASP A 431 14.57 -1.12 -17.29
C ASP A 431 13.17 -1.66 -17.67
N HIS A 432 12.53 -2.40 -16.75
CA HIS A 432 11.22 -3.05 -16.95
C HIS A 432 10.08 -2.38 -16.19
N HIS A 433 10.27 -1.14 -15.73
CA HIS A 433 9.27 -0.37 -14.98
C HIS A 433 8.60 -1.17 -13.85
N ILE A 434 9.40 -1.99 -13.15
CA ILE A 434 8.97 -2.68 -11.94
C ILE A 434 9.00 -1.67 -10.80
N TYR A 435 7.86 -1.43 -10.17
CA TYR A 435 7.69 -0.44 -9.12
C TYR A 435 7.93 -1.05 -7.74
N VAL A 436 8.20 -0.20 -6.77
CA VAL A 436 8.31 -0.58 -5.36
C VAL A 436 7.38 0.27 -4.54
N THR A 437 6.61 -0.36 -3.64
CA THR A 437 5.98 0.32 -2.53
C THR A 437 6.67 -0.12 -1.25
N SER A 438 7.31 0.84 -0.57
CA SER A 438 8.20 0.58 0.58
C SER A 438 7.52 0.95 1.89
N GLY A 439 7.62 0.07 2.87
CA GLY A 439 7.28 0.35 4.26
C GLY A 439 8.32 1.25 4.90
N MET A 440 8.29 2.54 4.60
CA MET A 440 9.28 3.51 5.07
C MET A 440 9.34 3.60 6.60
N LEU A 441 8.25 3.27 7.29
CA LEU A 441 8.18 3.18 8.75
C LEU A 441 9.15 2.12 9.30
N TRP A 442 9.34 1.00 8.60
CA TRP A 442 10.20 -0.10 9.03
C TRP A 442 11.71 0.18 8.93
N HIS A 443 12.08 1.33 8.39
CA HIS A 443 13.45 1.82 8.47
C HIS A 443 13.84 2.23 9.91
N HIS A 444 12.86 2.36 10.80
CA HIS A 444 13.04 2.52 12.24
C HIS A 444 13.12 1.14 12.91
N VAL A 445 14.26 0.79 13.47
CA VAL A 445 14.48 -0.48 14.19
C VAL A 445 14.94 -0.15 15.60
N THR A 446 14.11 -0.45 16.60
CA THR A 446 14.43 -0.20 18.00
C THR A 446 15.68 -0.97 18.45
N ASP A 447 16.36 -0.51 19.50
CA ASP A 447 17.56 -1.19 20.03
C ASP A 447 17.26 -2.65 20.43
N GLU A 448 16.06 -2.94 20.93
CA GLU A 448 15.61 -4.29 21.28
C GLU A 448 15.39 -5.16 20.02
N ALA A 449 14.74 -4.62 19.00
CA ALA A 449 14.58 -5.30 17.73
C ALA A 449 15.93 -5.54 17.05
N GLN A 450 16.87 -4.59 17.12
CA GLN A 450 18.23 -4.78 16.62
C GLN A 450 18.94 -5.97 17.28
N ALA A 451 18.77 -6.16 18.59
CA ALA A 451 19.34 -7.30 19.30
C ALA A 451 18.76 -8.65 18.82
N LEU A 452 17.45 -8.70 18.54
CA LEU A 452 16.78 -9.87 17.97
C LEU A 452 17.27 -10.16 16.56
N TYR A 453 17.34 -9.14 15.70
CA TYR A 453 17.85 -9.26 14.34
C TYR A 453 19.30 -9.77 14.30
N MET A 454 20.17 -9.29 15.21
CA MET A 454 21.55 -9.76 15.31
C MET A 454 21.65 -11.24 15.67
N ARG A 455 20.70 -11.76 16.42
CA ARG A 455 20.69 -13.17 16.84
C ARG A 455 20.11 -14.10 15.78
N ASP A 456 18.99 -13.72 15.19
CA ASP A 456 18.10 -14.63 14.46
C ASP A 456 18.16 -14.47 12.94
N HIS A 457 18.82 -13.41 12.41
CA HIS A 457 18.89 -13.13 10.98
C HIS A 457 20.16 -13.63 10.32
N PRO A 458 20.12 -13.97 9.03
CA PRO A 458 21.30 -14.34 8.26
C PRO A 458 22.36 -13.24 8.29
N GLU A 459 23.64 -13.65 8.32
CA GLU A 459 24.73 -12.70 8.17
C GLU A 459 24.60 -11.93 6.85
N GLY A 460 24.79 -10.61 6.90
CA GLY A 460 24.62 -9.71 5.76
C GLY A 460 23.18 -9.27 5.48
N MET A 461 22.15 -9.86 6.10
CA MET A 461 20.78 -9.34 5.98
C MET A 461 20.58 -8.02 6.75
N LYS A 462 21.35 -7.80 7.79
CA LYS A 462 21.35 -6.58 8.60
C LYS A 462 22.11 -5.41 7.99
N ASP A 463 22.86 -5.62 6.90
CA ASP A 463 23.77 -4.60 6.39
C ASP A 463 23.08 -3.57 5.49
N LYS A 464 21.97 -3.88 4.85
CA LYS A 464 21.23 -2.99 3.93
C LYS A 464 19.75 -3.38 3.85
N GLY A 465 19.02 -3.13 4.93
CA GLY A 465 17.56 -3.31 4.90
C GLY A 465 16.84 -2.11 4.27
N TYR A 466 15.71 -2.36 3.64
CA TYR A 466 14.84 -1.35 3.02
C TYR A 466 15.62 -0.36 2.14
N PRO A 467 16.13 -0.75 0.96
CA PRO A 467 17.09 0.02 0.16
C PRO A 467 16.42 1.18 -0.61
N MET A 468 15.83 2.13 0.12
CA MET A 468 15.02 3.23 -0.43
C MET A 468 15.86 4.15 -1.31
N LYS A 469 17.04 4.57 -0.83
CA LYS A 469 17.94 5.43 -1.61
C LYS A 469 18.41 4.72 -2.86
N SER A 470 18.76 3.43 -2.76
CA SER A 470 19.17 2.63 -3.90
C SER A 470 18.09 2.58 -4.98
N PHE A 471 16.79 2.43 -4.62
CA PHE A 471 15.70 2.49 -5.60
C PHE A 471 15.66 3.83 -6.34
N PHE A 472 15.77 4.95 -5.62
CA PHE A 472 15.79 6.28 -6.24
C PHE A 472 17.02 6.48 -7.13
N ASP A 473 18.20 6.02 -6.71
CA ASP A 473 19.45 6.15 -7.47
C ASP A 473 19.38 5.42 -8.82
N TYR A 474 18.64 4.31 -8.90
CA TYR A 474 18.39 3.56 -10.14
C TYR A 474 17.18 4.08 -10.94
N GLY A 475 16.45 5.08 -10.43
CA GLY A 475 15.27 5.64 -11.10
C GLY A 475 14.02 4.77 -11.03
N ILE A 476 13.98 3.81 -10.10
CA ILE A 476 12.79 3.00 -9.81
C ILE A 476 11.73 3.89 -9.17
N ASN A 477 10.46 3.74 -9.57
CA ASN A 477 9.38 4.45 -8.89
C ASN A 477 9.17 3.86 -7.50
N VAL A 478 9.33 4.72 -6.49
CA VAL A 478 9.07 4.39 -5.08
C VAL A 478 7.79 5.07 -4.62
N SER A 479 6.91 4.32 -4.00
CA SER A 479 5.76 4.81 -3.25
C SER A 479 5.87 4.41 -1.78
N SER A 480 5.27 5.19 -0.89
CA SER A 480 5.20 4.91 0.54
C SER A 480 3.96 4.08 0.86
N HIS A 481 4.07 3.21 1.87
CA HIS A 481 2.94 2.51 2.45
C HIS A 481 3.07 2.40 3.97
N THR A 482 1.94 2.19 4.65
CA THR A 482 1.89 1.98 6.10
C THR A 482 1.76 0.51 6.48
N ASP A 483 1.21 -0.30 5.60
CA ASP A 483 0.84 -1.70 5.87
C ASP A 483 -0.10 -1.87 7.07
N TYR A 484 -0.84 -0.81 7.42
CA TYR A 484 -1.78 -0.86 8.55
C TYR A 484 -2.74 -2.06 8.42
N PRO A 485 -2.98 -2.87 9.45
CA PRO A 485 -2.59 -2.72 10.85
C PRO A 485 -1.36 -3.55 11.25
N ALA A 486 -0.49 -3.97 10.32
CA ALA A 486 0.68 -4.78 10.63
C ALA A 486 1.71 -4.06 11.52
N VAL A 487 1.54 -2.76 11.76
CA VAL A 487 2.35 -1.98 12.70
C VAL A 487 1.43 -1.18 13.61
N SER A 488 1.45 -1.46 14.91
CA SER A 488 0.55 -0.86 15.89
C SER A 488 0.96 0.52 16.41
N ALA A 489 2.21 0.92 16.20
CA ALA A 489 2.85 1.96 17.04
C ALA A 489 2.93 3.37 16.45
N SER A 490 2.19 3.76 15.51
CA SER A 490 2.10 5.13 14.93
C SER A 490 1.96 5.12 13.41
N PRO A 491 0.94 4.61 12.95
CA PRO A 491 1.01 3.99 11.65
C PRO A 491 0.71 4.89 10.49
N ASP A 492 -0.06 5.94 10.68
CA ASP A 492 -0.65 6.62 9.53
C ASP A 492 -0.15 8.06 9.38
N ASP A 493 0.81 8.48 10.25
CA ASP A 493 1.38 9.83 10.20
C ASP A 493 2.44 9.95 9.09
N PRO A 494 2.11 10.57 7.94
CA PRO A 494 3.04 10.72 6.82
C PRO A 494 4.30 11.51 7.19
N PHE A 495 4.23 12.37 8.20
CA PHE A 495 5.36 13.21 8.63
C PHE A 495 6.28 12.47 9.59
N GLY A 496 5.74 11.59 10.44
CA GLY A 496 6.55 10.65 11.21
C GLY A 496 7.32 9.70 10.31
N VAL A 497 6.67 9.13 9.31
CA VAL A 497 7.32 8.32 8.26
C VAL A 497 8.41 9.12 7.55
N MET A 498 8.15 10.37 7.19
CA MET A 498 9.13 11.26 6.57
C MET A 498 10.36 11.49 7.47
N GLU A 499 10.19 11.68 8.78
CA GLU A 499 11.32 11.82 9.73
C GLU A 499 12.19 10.57 9.76
N ILE A 500 11.56 9.40 9.84
CA ILE A 500 12.26 8.10 9.81
C ILE A 500 13.13 7.97 8.56
N THR A 501 12.62 8.34 7.39
CA THR A 501 13.38 8.26 6.14
C THR A 501 14.61 9.16 6.07
N GLN A 502 14.69 10.19 6.94
CA GLN A 502 15.84 11.11 7.03
C GLN A 502 16.91 10.63 8.01
N THR A 503 16.53 9.86 9.02
CA THR A 503 17.37 9.58 10.19
C THR A 503 17.55 8.10 10.48
N GLY A 504 16.67 7.23 10.02
CA GLY A 504 16.55 5.84 10.46
C GLY A 504 15.95 5.73 11.87
N ASP A 505 15.40 6.83 12.41
CA ASP A 505 14.95 6.91 13.79
C ASP A 505 13.63 7.69 13.89
N TYR A 506 12.83 7.38 14.91
CA TYR A 506 11.58 8.04 15.23
C TYR A 506 11.67 8.61 16.64
N HIS A 507 11.41 9.91 16.80
CA HIS A 507 11.47 10.63 18.10
C HIS A 507 12.82 10.53 18.85
N ALA A 508 13.92 10.19 18.16
CA ALA A 508 15.23 9.94 18.78
C ALA A 508 15.23 8.81 19.82
N GLU A 509 14.47 7.75 19.53
CA GLU A 509 14.33 6.57 20.42
C GLU A 509 15.46 5.56 20.26
N VAL A 510 16.22 5.61 19.14
CA VAL A 510 17.28 4.65 18.82
C VAL A 510 18.64 5.25 19.08
N GLY A 511 19.47 4.55 19.84
CA GLY A 511 20.83 5.01 20.14
C GLY A 511 21.76 5.02 18.92
N LYS A 512 21.60 4.04 18.02
CA LYS A 512 22.35 3.91 16.78
C LYS A 512 21.43 3.39 15.67
N PRO A 513 20.81 4.27 14.88
CA PRO A 513 19.96 3.87 13.76
C PRO A 513 20.69 3.01 12.73
N TRP A 514 20.01 1.99 12.19
CA TRP A 514 20.51 1.16 11.11
C TRP A 514 20.25 1.78 9.75
N TRP A 515 20.97 1.32 8.74
CA TRP A 515 20.76 1.61 7.30
C TRP A 515 20.72 3.09 6.94
N THR A 516 21.43 3.92 7.71
CA THR A 516 21.46 5.38 7.47
C THR A 516 22.00 5.75 6.09
N GLU A 517 22.74 4.86 5.43
CA GLU A 517 23.17 4.99 4.03
C GLU A 517 22.01 4.88 3.02
N GLU A 518 20.88 4.31 3.42
CA GLU A 518 19.67 4.21 2.61
C GLU A 518 18.63 5.32 2.95
N CYS A 519 18.98 6.27 3.81
CA CYS A 519 18.17 7.45 4.04
C CYS A 519 18.01 8.28 2.75
N ILE A 520 16.85 8.87 2.56
CA ILE A 520 16.46 9.63 1.37
C ILE A 520 16.24 11.12 1.69
N THR A 521 16.21 11.98 0.68
CA THR A 521 15.95 13.40 0.89
C THR A 521 14.49 13.67 1.22
N ARG A 522 14.19 14.85 1.79
CA ARG A 522 12.81 15.28 2.11
C ARG A 522 11.92 15.31 0.87
N GLU A 523 12.47 15.76 -0.24
CA GLU A 523 11.77 15.80 -1.52
C GLU A 523 11.47 14.40 -2.06
N GLN A 524 12.41 13.44 -1.90
CA GLN A 524 12.18 12.04 -2.25
C GLN A 524 11.11 11.40 -1.36
N ALA A 525 11.11 11.70 -0.05
CA ALA A 525 10.08 11.22 0.86
C ALA A 525 8.70 11.80 0.50
N LEU A 526 8.61 13.12 0.23
CA LEU A 526 7.37 13.74 -0.23
C LEU A 526 6.91 13.20 -1.60
N TYR A 527 7.84 12.93 -2.53
CA TYR A 527 7.52 12.27 -3.79
C TYR A 527 6.91 10.89 -3.55
N ALA A 528 7.52 10.07 -2.70
CA ALA A 528 7.03 8.73 -2.40
C ALA A 528 5.64 8.73 -1.74
N LEU A 529 5.37 9.74 -0.92
CA LEU A 529 4.06 9.95 -0.27
C LEU A 529 2.99 10.54 -1.21
N THR A 530 3.34 11.06 -2.38
CA THR A 530 2.41 11.80 -3.25
C THR A 530 2.41 11.25 -4.68
N LEU A 531 3.26 11.78 -5.56
CA LEU A 531 3.32 11.42 -6.98
C LEU A 531 3.78 9.97 -7.20
N GLY A 532 4.60 9.41 -6.32
CA GLY A 532 5.01 8.01 -6.34
C GLY A 532 3.82 7.06 -6.24
N VAL A 533 2.91 7.31 -5.28
CA VAL A 533 1.65 6.54 -5.14
C VAL A 533 0.72 6.78 -6.33
N ALA A 534 0.59 8.03 -6.79
CA ALA A 534 -0.23 8.34 -7.95
C ALA A 534 0.24 7.56 -9.20
N LYS A 535 1.56 7.46 -9.43
CA LYS A 535 2.12 6.65 -10.52
C LYS A 535 1.84 5.16 -10.35
N GLN A 536 1.98 4.63 -9.13
CA GLN A 536 1.64 3.24 -8.83
C GLN A 536 0.17 2.94 -9.15
N MET A 537 -0.72 3.89 -8.84
CA MET A 537 -2.16 3.75 -9.04
C MET A 537 -2.64 4.20 -10.43
N PHE A 538 -1.75 4.57 -11.35
CA PHE A 538 -2.08 5.10 -12.69
C PHE A 538 -2.89 6.41 -12.65
N LEU A 539 -2.66 7.24 -11.65
CA LEU A 539 -3.36 8.49 -11.40
C LEU A 539 -2.50 9.74 -11.65
N GLU A 540 -1.23 9.60 -12.04
CA GLU A 540 -0.27 10.69 -12.14
C GLU A 540 -0.66 11.78 -13.15
N ASN A 541 -1.53 11.49 -14.09
CA ASN A 541 -2.07 12.48 -15.03
C ASN A 541 -3.24 13.27 -14.45
N GLU A 542 -3.82 12.78 -13.35
CA GLU A 542 -5.03 13.34 -12.74
C GLU A 542 -4.77 13.91 -11.34
N ARG A 543 -3.84 13.33 -10.56
CA ARG A 543 -3.64 13.58 -9.12
C ARG A 543 -2.17 13.43 -8.71
N GLY A 544 -1.87 13.57 -7.41
CA GLY A 544 -0.58 13.30 -6.80
C GLY A 544 0.46 14.43 -6.95
N SER A 545 0.10 15.52 -7.60
CA SER A 545 0.96 16.72 -7.70
C SER A 545 0.12 17.97 -7.97
N ILE A 546 0.66 19.13 -7.61
CA ILE A 546 0.02 20.42 -7.87
C ILE A 546 0.46 20.91 -9.25
N LYS A 547 -0.42 20.70 -10.23
CA LYS A 547 -0.20 21.03 -11.65
C LYS A 547 -1.50 21.40 -12.33
N ALA A 548 -1.49 22.44 -13.14
CA ALA A 548 -2.67 22.84 -13.90
C ALA A 548 -3.27 21.68 -14.70
N GLY A 549 -4.60 21.53 -14.63
CA GLY A 549 -5.38 20.45 -15.25
C GLY A 549 -5.64 19.24 -14.35
N LYS A 550 -4.87 19.02 -13.26
CA LYS A 550 -5.09 17.95 -12.29
C LYS A 550 -6.15 18.34 -11.28
N TYR A 551 -6.75 17.35 -10.62
CA TYR A 551 -7.64 17.56 -9.48
C TYR A 551 -6.89 18.21 -8.32
N ALA A 552 -7.55 19.15 -7.65
CA ALA A 552 -7.00 19.92 -6.56
C ALA A 552 -7.11 19.17 -5.23
N ASP A 553 -6.24 18.17 -5.08
CA ASP A 553 -6.06 17.40 -3.85
C ASP A 553 -4.79 17.89 -3.16
N PHE A 554 -4.95 18.59 -2.04
CA PHE A 554 -3.82 19.20 -1.34
C PHE A 554 -4.02 19.30 0.17
N LEU A 555 -2.91 19.52 0.87
CA LEU A 555 -2.85 19.74 2.31
C LEU A 555 -2.41 21.18 2.62
N LEU A 556 -2.98 21.75 3.64
CA LEU A 556 -2.38 22.83 4.41
C LEU A 556 -1.70 22.19 5.63
N VAL A 557 -0.37 22.24 5.70
CA VAL A 557 0.41 21.60 6.76
C VAL A 557 0.90 22.69 7.71
N ASN A 558 0.68 22.51 9.02
CA ASN A 558 0.99 23.52 10.05
C ASN A 558 2.49 23.81 10.27
N LYS A 559 3.37 23.08 9.59
CA LYS A 559 4.83 23.21 9.68
C LYS A 559 5.46 23.10 8.28
N ASP A 560 6.53 23.85 8.03
CA ASP A 560 7.32 23.71 6.80
C ASP A 560 8.29 22.53 6.92
N VAL A 561 7.83 21.35 6.55
CA VAL A 561 8.60 20.08 6.64
C VAL A 561 9.83 20.04 5.72
N LEU A 562 9.96 20.95 4.75
CA LEU A 562 11.15 21.06 3.91
C LEU A 562 12.32 21.75 4.62
N THR A 563 12.05 22.59 5.64
CA THR A 563 13.09 23.44 6.25
C THR A 563 13.13 23.39 7.78
N CYS A 564 12.12 22.82 8.45
CA CYS A 564 12.15 22.65 9.91
C CYS A 564 13.32 21.73 10.34
N PRO A 565 13.77 21.78 11.59
CA PRO A 565 14.69 20.78 12.13
C PRO A 565 14.17 19.37 11.89
N VAL A 566 15.07 18.41 11.52
CA VAL A 566 14.65 17.05 11.17
C VAL A 566 13.83 16.40 12.27
N LYS A 567 14.26 16.54 13.52
CA LYS A 567 13.57 16.00 14.73
C LYS A 567 12.21 16.62 15.05
N GLU A 568 11.78 17.59 14.27
CA GLU A 568 10.47 18.24 14.41
C GLU A 568 9.52 17.92 13.26
N ILE A 569 9.94 17.09 12.31
CA ILE A 569 9.10 16.74 11.15
C ILE A 569 7.83 16.01 11.61
N HIS A 570 7.92 15.09 12.56
CA HIS A 570 6.79 14.34 13.12
C HIS A 570 5.73 15.22 13.82
N GLU A 571 6.08 16.44 14.23
CA GLU A 571 5.12 17.38 14.82
C GLU A 571 4.21 18.05 13.77
N ALA A 572 4.56 17.89 12.48
CA ALA A 572 3.71 18.41 11.40
C ALA A 572 2.39 17.65 11.34
N LYS A 573 1.31 18.39 11.09
CA LYS A 573 -0.03 17.80 10.94
C LYS A 573 -0.79 18.52 9.83
N PRO A 574 -1.72 17.84 9.14
CA PRO A 574 -2.65 18.50 8.24
C PRO A 574 -3.54 19.47 9.02
N ALA A 575 -3.38 20.78 8.84
CA ALA A 575 -4.32 21.78 9.34
C ALA A 575 -5.64 21.72 8.55
N ALA A 576 -5.55 21.34 7.26
CA ALA A 576 -6.71 21.03 6.45
C ALA A 576 -6.33 20.10 5.29
N THR A 577 -7.26 19.20 4.94
CA THR A 577 -7.18 18.32 3.76
C THR A 577 -8.24 18.74 2.75
N TYR A 578 -7.83 18.89 1.51
CA TYR A 578 -8.70 19.22 0.38
C TYR A 578 -8.72 18.07 -0.62
N PHE A 579 -9.92 17.75 -1.09
CA PHE A 579 -10.16 16.78 -2.15
C PHE A 579 -11.02 17.41 -3.25
N GLU A 580 -10.51 17.40 -4.48
CA GLU A 580 -11.15 18.06 -5.62
C GLU A 580 -11.56 19.52 -5.30
N GLY A 581 -10.64 20.27 -4.70
CA GLY A 581 -10.82 21.67 -4.32
C GLY A 581 -11.75 21.94 -3.13
N LYS A 582 -12.36 20.90 -2.57
CA LYS A 582 -13.25 21.02 -1.41
C LYS A 582 -12.54 20.63 -0.13
N LYS A 583 -12.71 21.43 0.91
CA LYS A 583 -12.20 21.09 2.24
C LYS A 583 -12.99 19.90 2.81
N VAL A 584 -12.31 18.79 3.04
CA VAL A 584 -12.90 17.54 3.53
C VAL A 584 -12.51 17.23 4.98
N PHE A 585 -11.45 17.89 5.48
CA PHE A 585 -11.03 17.83 6.88
C PHE A 585 -10.40 19.16 7.30
N SER A 586 -10.54 19.54 8.58
CA SER A 586 -9.78 20.62 9.25
C SER A 586 -9.65 20.32 10.74
N MET A 587 -8.46 20.62 11.32
CA MET A 587 -8.27 20.60 12.76
C MET A 587 -9.07 21.69 13.45
#